data_85358840eaa174374737e4a329075f8e
#
_entry.id   85358840eaa174374737e4a329075f8e
#
_cell.length_a   1.000
_cell.length_b   1.000
_cell.length_c   1.000
_cell.angle_alpha   90.00
_cell.angle_beta   90.00
_cell.angle_gamma   90.00
#
_symmetry.space_group_name_H-M   'P 1'
#
loop_
_entity.id
_entity.type
_entity.pdbx_description
1 polymer ?
#
loop_
_entity_poly.entity_id
_entity_poly.type
_entity_poly.pdbx_seq_one_letter_code
_entity_poly.pdbx_strand_id
1 'polypeptide(L)'
;MDSFYCHKGVVAQKSCHKHRHSVFEIVYQLSGQNTTLINGSAYIMRPSDVLVIPPNTFHEIPSGEEFTDLYFQTDKLCFDSVIKISDVSGEILSALNLLNSVLIEKKKYYLKICENLKDCIELLILEYLNISHKYPFAEKLQSELNENISNCEFCVSKAIEKTGYNEDYVRRCFKEIYEKTPLEYLTEMRIKKSKSLLLQPCRLSILEIAISCGFSDPLYFSKCFKSKCGMSPRNYRNLYMKKR
;
A
#
# COMPACT_ATOMS: atom_id res chain seq x y z
N MET A 1 17.84 -27.60 -0.03
CA MET A 1 16.39 -27.76 -0.35
C MET A 1 15.75 -26.41 -0.12
N ASP A 2 15.63 -25.64 -1.17
CA ASP A 2 15.06 -24.29 -1.09
C ASP A 2 13.57 -24.41 -0.88
N SER A 3 13.13 -24.14 0.33
CA SER A 3 11.71 -24.09 0.67
C SER A 3 11.13 -22.80 0.11
N PHE A 4 10.51 -22.90 -1.07
CA PHE A 4 9.66 -21.82 -1.60
C PHE A 4 8.40 -21.74 -0.75
N TYR A 5 8.35 -20.83 0.19
CA TYR A 5 7.13 -20.49 0.91
C TYR A 5 6.65 -19.11 0.44
N CYS A 6 5.56 -19.09 -0.30
CA CYS A 6 4.72 -17.92 -0.42
C CYS A 6 3.37 -18.34 0.18
N HIS A 7 3.00 -17.78 1.30
CA HIS A 7 1.73 -18.08 1.94
C HIS A 7 0.84 -16.83 1.87
N LYS A 8 -0.31 -16.97 1.27
CA LYS A 8 -1.39 -16.01 1.42
C LYS A 8 -2.12 -16.37 2.70
N GLY A 9 -2.05 -15.55 3.72
CA GLY A 9 -2.95 -15.64 4.85
C GLY A 9 -4.39 -15.46 4.36
N VAL A 10 -5.04 -16.57 4.00
CA VAL A 10 -6.43 -16.58 3.50
C VAL A 10 -7.41 -16.34 4.64
N VAL A 11 -6.94 -16.47 5.89
CA VAL A 11 -7.72 -16.20 7.10
C VAL A 11 -7.19 -14.93 7.72
N ALA A 12 -8.07 -13.98 8.02
CA ALA A 12 -7.69 -12.79 8.76
C ALA A 12 -7.00 -13.18 10.07
N GLN A 13 -5.77 -12.70 10.24
CA GLN A 13 -4.97 -12.95 11.44
C GLN A 13 -5.16 -11.80 12.42
N LYS A 14 -4.96 -12.07 13.71
CA LYS A 14 -4.99 -11.06 14.78
C LYS A 14 -3.65 -10.91 15.49
N SER A 15 -2.78 -11.89 15.35
CA SER A 15 -1.47 -11.91 16.00
C SER A 15 -0.53 -12.91 15.33
N CYS A 16 0.77 -12.71 15.55
CA CYS A 16 1.82 -13.66 15.23
C CYS A 16 2.78 -13.75 16.41
N HIS A 17 3.09 -14.99 16.86
CA HIS A 17 4.00 -15.21 17.98
C HIS A 17 5.43 -14.78 17.63
N LYS A 18 6.19 -14.42 18.67
CA LYS A 18 7.61 -14.05 18.53
C LYS A 18 8.42 -15.20 17.93
N HIS A 19 9.04 -14.93 16.79
CA HIS A 19 9.88 -15.90 16.06
C HIS A 19 10.98 -15.20 15.26
N ARG A 20 11.79 -15.96 14.54
CA ARG A 20 12.82 -15.47 13.62
C ARG A 20 13.10 -16.52 12.56
N HIS A 21 13.64 -16.09 11.43
CA HIS A 21 14.09 -16.96 10.33
C HIS A 21 15.58 -16.81 10.06
N SER A 22 16.21 -17.82 9.48
CA SER A 22 17.63 -17.79 9.06
C SER A 22 17.85 -17.09 7.72
N VAL A 23 16.79 -16.66 7.06
CA VAL A 23 16.75 -15.98 5.77
C VAL A 23 15.95 -14.69 5.89
N PHE A 24 15.98 -13.84 4.87
CA PHE A 24 15.11 -12.67 4.80
C PHE A 24 13.65 -13.09 4.71
N GLU A 25 12.79 -12.37 5.40
CA GLU A 25 11.34 -12.46 5.23
C GLU A 25 10.82 -11.15 4.65
N ILE A 26 10.00 -11.27 3.61
CA ILE A 26 9.34 -10.14 2.96
C ILE A 26 7.84 -10.30 3.19
N VAL A 27 7.25 -9.35 3.92
CA VAL A 27 5.83 -9.35 4.29
C VAL A 27 5.13 -8.21 3.57
N TYR A 28 4.12 -8.51 2.79
CA TYR A 28 3.26 -7.56 2.10
C TYR A 28 1.90 -7.47 2.79
N GLN A 29 1.52 -6.29 3.29
CA GLN A 29 0.22 -6.07 3.91
C GLN A 29 -0.88 -5.92 2.85
N LEU A 30 -1.84 -6.85 2.82
CA LEU A 30 -2.94 -6.83 1.85
C LEU A 30 -4.15 -6.03 2.35
N SER A 31 -4.54 -6.24 3.61
CA SER A 31 -5.68 -5.55 4.21
C SER A 31 -5.53 -5.42 5.71
N GLY A 32 -6.34 -4.54 6.33
CA GLY A 32 -6.26 -4.24 7.75
C GLY A 32 -5.00 -3.43 8.10
N GLN A 33 -4.78 -3.26 9.40
CA GLN A 33 -3.59 -2.61 9.95
C GLN A 33 -3.06 -3.46 11.09
N ASN A 34 -1.74 -3.63 11.16
CA ASN A 34 -1.11 -4.26 12.32
C ASN A 34 0.10 -3.45 12.80
N THR A 35 0.61 -3.79 13.96
CA THR A 35 1.88 -3.29 14.48
C THR A 35 2.82 -4.47 14.64
N THR A 36 3.82 -4.56 13.78
CA THR A 36 4.89 -5.56 13.88
C THR A 36 5.97 -5.02 14.80
N LEU A 37 6.27 -5.75 15.87
CA LEU A 37 7.37 -5.44 16.78
C LEU A 37 8.62 -6.17 16.32
N ILE A 38 9.71 -5.45 16.09
CA ILE A 38 10.99 -5.99 15.67
C ILE A 38 12.08 -5.45 16.56
N ASN A 39 12.72 -6.32 17.34
CA ASN A 39 13.75 -5.95 18.32
C ASN A 39 13.33 -4.78 19.23
N GLY A 40 12.04 -4.71 19.60
CA GLY A 40 11.47 -3.67 20.44
C GLY A 40 11.03 -2.39 19.72
N SER A 41 11.31 -2.27 18.44
CA SER A 41 10.81 -1.16 17.59
C SER A 41 9.47 -1.53 16.95
N ALA A 42 8.52 -0.58 16.91
CA ALA A 42 7.19 -0.77 16.37
C ALA A 42 7.11 -0.30 14.90
N TYR A 43 6.68 -1.18 14.00
CA TYR A 43 6.42 -0.89 12.60
C TYR A 43 4.92 -1.01 12.33
N ILE A 44 4.26 0.12 12.10
CA ILE A 44 2.84 0.14 11.72
C ILE A 44 2.73 -0.25 10.25
N MET A 45 2.04 -1.35 9.97
CA MET A 45 1.80 -1.88 8.63
C MET A 45 0.40 -1.54 8.16
N ARG A 46 0.29 -0.95 6.97
CA ARG A 46 -0.97 -0.60 6.28
C ARG A 46 -1.03 -1.30 4.93
N PRO A 47 -2.21 -1.42 4.30
CA PRO A 47 -2.32 -1.99 2.96
C PRO A 47 -1.33 -1.33 1.97
N SER A 48 -0.64 -2.16 1.20
CA SER A 48 0.46 -1.83 0.29
C SER A 48 1.83 -1.59 0.95
N ASP A 49 1.93 -1.65 2.27
CA ASP A 49 3.25 -1.66 2.92
C ASP A 49 3.94 -3.02 2.74
N VAL A 50 5.23 -2.95 2.50
CA VAL A 50 6.14 -4.10 2.42
C VAL A 50 7.20 -3.95 3.51
N LEU A 51 7.35 -4.99 4.32
CA LEU A 51 8.34 -5.07 5.37
C LEU A 51 9.39 -6.12 5.00
N VAL A 52 10.65 -5.75 4.96
CA VAL A 52 11.78 -6.65 4.73
C VAL A 52 12.52 -6.84 6.05
N ILE A 53 12.49 -8.07 6.55
CA ILE A 53 13.06 -8.44 7.85
C ILE A 53 14.35 -9.24 7.61
N PRO A 54 15.50 -8.78 8.11
CA PRO A 54 16.78 -9.48 7.94
C PRO A 54 16.83 -10.83 8.66
N PRO A 55 17.73 -11.74 8.25
CA PRO A 55 17.94 -13.01 8.92
C PRO A 55 18.20 -12.86 10.43
N ASN A 56 17.73 -13.85 11.19
CA ASN A 56 17.92 -13.94 12.64
C ASN A 56 17.32 -12.79 13.47
N THR A 57 16.44 -11.99 12.87
CA THR A 57 15.79 -10.85 13.51
C THR A 57 14.48 -11.31 14.17
N PHE A 58 14.38 -11.14 15.50
CA PHE A 58 13.14 -11.47 16.23
C PHE A 58 12.03 -10.48 15.89
N HIS A 59 10.89 -11.02 15.53
CA HIS A 59 9.70 -10.22 15.24
C HIS A 59 8.42 -10.93 15.73
N GLU A 60 7.39 -10.13 15.99
CA GLU A 60 6.08 -10.58 16.44
C GLU A 60 5.01 -9.55 16.07
N ILE A 61 3.76 -9.98 15.98
CA ILE A 61 2.60 -9.12 15.86
C ILE A 61 1.74 -9.39 17.11
N PRO A 62 1.71 -8.46 18.08
CA PRO A 62 0.80 -8.54 19.23
C PRO A 62 -0.65 -8.60 18.76
N SER A 63 -1.55 -9.10 19.60
CA SER A 63 -2.98 -9.14 19.28
C SER A 63 -3.51 -7.75 18.96
N GLY A 64 -4.27 -7.63 17.87
CA GLY A 64 -4.79 -6.37 17.35
C GLY A 64 -6.02 -6.56 16.46
N GLU A 65 -6.19 -5.65 15.52
CA GLU A 65 -7.22 -5.74 14.50
C GLU A 65 -6.93 -6.86 13.50
N GLU A 66 -7.96 -7.32 12.80
CA GLU A 66 -7.81 -8.34 11.77
C GLU A 66 -7.05 -7.79 10.55
N PHE A 67 -6.06 -8.54 10.08
CA PHE A 67 -5.26 -8.20 8.91
C PHE A 67 -5.03 -9.44 8.03
N THR A 68 -4.68 -9.19 6.77
CA THR A 68 -4.21 -10.23 5.84
C THR A 68 -2.92 -9.78 5.19
N ASP A 69 -2.02 -10.71 5.00
CA ASP A 69 -0.72 -10.48 4.39
C ASP A 69 -0.33 -11.57 3.38
N LEU A 70 0.70 -11.29 2.61
CA LEU A 70 1.47 -12.25 1.83
C LEU A 70 2.90 -12.19 2.30
N TYR A 71 3.53 -13.32 2.53
CA TYR A 71 4.95 -13.34 2.84
C TYR A 71 5.70 -14.37 2.01
N PHE A 72 6.97 -14.12 1.77
CA PHE A 72 7.89 -15.09 1.22
C PHE A 72 9.30 -14.90 1.81
N GLN A 73 10.11 -15.94 1.68
CA GLN A 73 11.47 -15.95 2.23
C GLN A 73 12.51 -16.06 1.11
N THR A 74 13.64 -15.36 1.29
CA THR A 74 14.78 -15.35 0.36
C THR A 74 16.09 -15.21 1.09
N ASP A 75 17.16 -15.76 0.51
CA ASP A 75 18.55 -15.64 0.99
C ASP A 75 19.41 -14.69 0.14
N LYS A 76 18.84 -14.09 -0.90
CA LYS A 76 19.58 -13.31 -1.91
C LYS A 76 19.74 -11.83 -1.57
N LEU A 77 18.96 -11.28 -0.63
CA LEU A 77 19.10 -9.90 -0.20
C LEU A 77 20.31 -9.72 0.71
N CYS A 78 20.85 -8.51 0.76
CA CYS A 78 22.06 -8.19 1.53
C CYS A 78 21.88 -6.85 2.27
N PHE A 79 21.10 -6.87 3.37
CA PHE A 79 20.89 -5.73 4.27
C PHE A 79 21.03 -6.17 5.71
N ASP A 80 21.49 -5.24 6.56
CA ASP A 80 21.61 -5.47 8.00
C ASP A 80 20.46 -4.83 8.81
N SER A 81 19.60 -4.06 8.15
CA SER A 81 18.52 -3.31 8.80
C SER A 81 17.14 -3.71 8.28
N VAL A 82 16.15 -3.57 9.14
CA VAL A 82 14.74 -3.71 8.75
C VAL A 82 14.36 -2.59 7.80
N ILE A 83 13.71 -2.93 6.71
CA ILE A 83 13.30 -1.98 5.68
C ILE A 83 11.78 -2.02 5.57
N LYS A 84 11.17 -0.85 5.57
CA LYS A 84 9.76 -0.68 5.25
C LYS A 84 9.62 0.22 4.03
N ILE A 85 8.94 -0.27 3.00
CA ILE A 85 8.60 0.49 1.79
C ILE A 85 7.09 0.41 1.54
N SER A 86 6.58 1.25 0.64
CA SER A 86 5.17 1.21 0.22
C SER A 86 5.10 0.92 -1.28
N ASP A 87 4.43 -0.16 -1.67
CA ASP A 87 4.25 -0.58 -3.07
C ASP A 87 3.11 0.22 -3.72
N VAL A 88 3.41 1.46 -4.07
CA VAL A 88 2.43 2.42 -4.58
C VAL A 88 1.92 2.06 -5.97
N SER A 89 2.80 1.56 -6.83
CA SER A 89 2.44 1.12 -8.19
C SER A 89 1.74 -0.23 -8.21
N GLY A 90 1.89 -1.06 -7.15
CA GLY A 90 1.33 -2.41 -7.05
C GLY A 90 2.12 -3.44 -7.85
N GLU A 91 3.35 -3.15 -8.21
CA GLU A 91 4.21 -4.06 -8.98
C GLU A 91 4.67 -5.24 -8.15
N ILE A 92 5.07 -5.00 -6.89
CA ILE A 92 5.44 -6.06 -5.95
C ILE A 92 4.24 -6.96 -5.68
N LEU A 93 3.04 -6.39 -5.46
CA LEU A 93 1.81 -7.16 -5.28
C LEU A 93 1.50 -8.04 -6.50
N SER A 94 1.66 -7.49 -7.69
CA SER A 94 1.40 -8.22 -8.94
C SER A 94 2.34 -9.40 -9.09
N ALA A 95 3.62 -9.22 -8.80
CA ALA A 95 4.63 -10.28 -8.83
C ALA A 95 4.38 -11.35 -7.75
N LEU A 96 4.02 -10.94 -6.51
CA LEU A 96 3.66 -11.86 -5.42
C LEU A 96 2.41 -12.69 -5.73
N ASN A 97 1.37 -12.09 -6.31
CA ASN A 97 0.16 -12.81 -6.72
C ASN A 97 0.47 -13.83 -7.83
N LEU A 98 1.32 -13.47 -8.80
CA LEU A 98 1.75 -14.39 -9.84
C LEU A 98 2.59 -15.54 -9.26
N LEU A 99 3.53 -15.25 -8.36
CA LEU A 99 4.31 -16.25 -7.65
C LEU A 99 3.42 -17.25 -6.91
N ASN A 100 2.44 -16.76 -6.15
CA ASN A 100 1.47 -17.58 -5.43
C ASN A 100 0.64 -18.47 -6.39
N SER A 101 0.16 -17.92 -7.50
CA SER A 101 -0.58 -18.67 -8.53
C SER A 101 0.27 -19.80 -9.11
N VAL A 102 1.51 -19.52 -9.48
CA VAL A 102 2.46 -20.51 -10.04
C VAL A 102 2.76 -21.63 -9.05
N LEU A 103 2.91 -21.29 -7.76
CA LEU A 103 3.14 -22.26 -6.67
C LEU A 103 1.93 -23.18 -6.44
N ILE A 104 0.71 -22.69 -6.61
CA ILE A 104 -0.53 -23.48 -6.50
C ILE A 104 -0.68 -24.41 -7.71
N GLU A 105 -0.52 -23.89 -8.92
CA GLU A 105 -0.76 -24.65 -10.15
C GLU A 105 0.32 -25.70 -10.48
N LYS A 106 1.57 -25.48 -10.07
CA LYS A 106 2.74 -26.37 -10.23
C LYS A 106 2.90 -26.97 -11.64
N LYS A 107 2.74 -26.14 -12.68
CA LYS A 107 2.98 -26.54 -14.07
C LYS A 107 4.44 -26.93 -14.31
N LYS A 108 4.74 -27.58 -15.45
CA LYS A 108 6.04 -28.19 -15.78
C LYS A 108 7.29 -27.37 -15.44
N TYR A 109 7.23 -26.04 -15.56
CA TYR A 109 8.38 -25.15 -15.33
C TYR A 109 8.22 -24.28 -14.08
N TYR A 110 7.31 -24.64 -13.16
CA TYR A 110 6.94 -23.77 -12.02
C TYR A 110 8.12 -23.37 -11.14
N LEU A 111 9.08 -24.27 -10.87
CA LEU A 111 10.26 -23.94 -10.06
C LEU A 111 11.09 -22.83 -10.68
N LYS A 112 11.36 -22.92 -12.00
CA LYS A 112 12.15 -21.88 -12.69
C LYS A 112 11.41 -20.55 -12.79
N ILE A 113 10.09 -20.59 -12.96
CA ILE A 113 9.26 -19.38 -12.96
C ILE A 113 9.27 -18.75 -11.57
N CYS A 114 9.12 -19.53 -10.49
CA CYS A 114 9.19 -19.03 -9.11
C CYS A 114 10.54 -18.39 -8.81
N GLU A 115 11.65 -19.00 -9.22
CA GLU A 115 13.00 -18.46 -9.06
C GLU A 115 13.12 -17.08 -9.75
N ASN A 116 12.72 -16.97 -10.99
CA ASN A 116 12.76 -15.71 -11.74
C ASN A 116 11.84 -14.63 -11.14
N LEU A 117 10.65 -15.03 -10.62
CA LEU A 117 9.74 -14.09 -9.96
C LEU A 117 10.30 -13.59 -8.62
N LYS A 118 10.99 -14.44 -7.86
CA LYS A 118 11.73 -14.02 -6.66
C LYS A 118 12.78 -12.97 -7.01
N ASP A 119 13.61 -13.24 -8.02
CA ASP A 119 14.63 -12.29 -8.50
C ASP A 119 13.97 -10.95 -8.91
N CYS A 120 12.84 -11.00 -9.59
CA CYS A 120 12.08 -9.82 -9.98
C CYS A 120 11.59 -9.02 -8.76
N ILE A 121 11.02 -9.68 -7.74
CA ILE A 121 10.55 -9.03 -6.52
C ILE A 121 11.71 -8.39 -5.76
N GLU A 122 12.83 -9.06 -5.67
CA GLU A 122 14.04 -8.52 -5.02
C GLU A 122 14.56 -7.27 -5.74
N LEU A 123 14.61 -7.28 -7.07
CA LEU A 123 14.98 -6.11 -7.86
C LEU A 123 13.99 -4.95 -7.70
N LEU A 124 12.69 -5.23 -7.64
CA LEU A 124 11.68 -4.20 -7.35
C LEU A 124 11.89 -3.59 -5.97
N ILE A 125 12.17 -4.39 -4.94
CA ILE A 125 12.48 -3.88 -3.59
C ILE A 125 13.73 -2.98 -3.62
N LEU A 126 14.79 -3.39 -4.33
CA LEU A 126 16.02 -2.59 -4.47
C LEU A 126 15.76 -1.27 -5.21
N GLU A 127 14.89 -1.28 -6.22
CA GLU A 127 14.49 -0.07 -6.95
C GLU A 127 13.72 0.90 -6.04
N TYR A 128 12.76 0.41 -5.25
CA TYR A 128 12.04 1.21 -4.24
C TYR A 128 13.00 1.81 -3.20
N LEU A 129 14.02 1.08 -2.77
CA LEU A 129 15.03 1.57 -1.85
C LEU A 129 15.88 2.67 -2.47
N ASN A 130 16.29 2.51 -3.72
CA ASN A 130 17.07 3.51 -4.44
C ASN A 130 16.27 4.82 -4.60
N ILE A 131 14.98 4.72 -4.92
CA ILE A 131 14.07 5.87 -4.99
C ILE A 131 13.92 6.55 -3.62
N SER A 132 13.75 5.78 -2.55
CA SER A 132 13.63 6.29 -1.18
C SER A 132 14.90 7.05 -0.74
N HIS A 133 16.08 6.50 -1.04
CA HIS A 133 17.34 7.20 -0.78
C HIS A 133 17.49 8.49 -1.58
N LYS A 134 17.02 8.50 -2.83
CA LYS A 134 17.09 9.69 -3.70
C LYS A 134 16.17 10.83 -3.21
N TYR A 135 14.99 10.48 -2.68
CA TYR A 135 13.97 11.45 -2.27
C TYR A 135 13.38 11.12 -0.89
N PRO A 136 14.15 11.32 0.20
CA PRO A 136 13.73 10.87 1.56
C PRO A 136 12.44 11.54 2.07
N PHE A 137 12.05 12.69 1.52
CA PHE A 137 10.80 13.38 1.86
C PHE A 137 9.56 12.75 1.21
N ALA A 138 9.71 12.01 0.12
CA ALA A 138 8.58 11.57 -0.72
C ALA A 138 7.68 10.56 0.00
N GLU A 139 8.26 9.58 0.67
CA GLU A 139 7.51 8.59 1.48
C GLU A 139 6.81 9.25 2.67
N LYS A 140 7.50 10.16 3.35
CA LYS A 140 6.91 10.90 4.48
C LYS A 140 5.73 11.75 4.03
N LEU A 141 5.87 12.45 2.91
CA LEU A 141 4.77 13.23 2.32
C LEU A 141 3.61 12.33 1.91
N GLN A 142 3.89 11.20 1.26
CA GLN A 142 2.88 10.22 0.86
C GLN A 142 2.12 9.66 2.07
N SER A 143 2.82 9.32 3.17
CA SER A 143 2.19 8.88 4.42
C SER A 143 1.27 9.97 5.01
N GLU A 144 1.75 11.23 5.06
CA GLU A 144 0.94 12.36 5.53
C GLU A 144 -0.31 12.58 4.67
N LEU A 145 -0.21 12.41 3.34
CA LEU A 145 -1.36 12.47 2.44
C LEU A 145 -2.37 11.36 2.74
N ASN A 146 -1.92 10.12 2.95
CA ASN A 146 -2.78 8.98 3.25
C ASN A 146 -3.51 9.12 4.59
N GLU A 147 -2.85 9.63 5.61
CA GLU A 147 -3.44 9.90 6.93
C GLU A 147 -4.53 10.96 6.87
N ASN A 148 -4.44 11.89 5.91
CA ASN A 148 -5.34 13.03 5.79
C ASN A 148 -6.37 12.91 4.65
N ILE A 149 -6.61 11.70 4.11
CA ILE A 149 -7.62 11.48 3.05
C ILE A 149 -8.98 12.05 3.45
N SER A 150 -9.40 11.88 4.70
CA SER A 150 -10.71 12.28 5.22
C SER A 150 -10.77 13.70 5.77
N ASN A 151 -9.64 14.38 5.85
CA ASN A 151 -9.54 15.71 6.44
C ASN A 151 -9.81 16.79 5.40
N CYS A 152 -10.96 17.47 5.52
CA CYS A 152 -11.37 18.56 4.62
C CYS A 152 -10.47 19.81 4.73
N GLU A 153 -9.81 20.02 5.88
CA GLU A 153 -8.96 21.18 6.13
C GLU A 153 -7.49 20.94 5.77
N PHE A 154 -7.16 19.71 5.38
CA PHE A 154 -5.78 19.37 5.03
C PHE A 154 -5.32 20.11 3.77
N CYS A 155 -4.23 20.85 3.93
CA CYS A 155 -3.62 21.66 2.88
C CYS A 155 -2.33 21.01 2.36
N VAL A 156 -2.35 20.55 1.11
CA VAL A 156 -1.22 19.88 0.46
C VAL A 156 0.02 20.80 0.39
N SER A 157 -0.16 22.10 0.12
CA SER A 157 0.99 23.02 0.06
C SER A 157 1.69 23.16 1.41
N LYS A 158 0.91 23.18 2.52
CA LYS A 158 1.52 23.19 3.88
C LYS A 158 2.27 21.88 4.19
N ALA A 159 1.78 20.75 3.71
CA ALA A 159 2.48 19.48 3.85
C ALA A 159 3.79 19.45 3.03
N ILE A 160 3.77 20.03 1.84
CA ILE A 160 4.98 20.22 1.02
C ILE A 160 5.97 21.15 1.72
N GLU A 161 5.52 22.28 2.25
CA GLU A 161 6.37 23.25 2.98
C GLU A 161 7.11 22.60 4.16
N LYS A 162 6.45 21.71 4.90
CA LYS A 162 7.07 20.95 6.01
C LYS A 162 8.22 20.04 5.57
N THR A 163 8.32 19.69 4.29
CA THR A 163 9.45 18.90 3.79
C THR A 163 10.77 19.68 3.82
N GLY A 164 10.71 21.01 3.90
CA GLY A 164 11.88 21.90 3.86
C GLY A 164 12.47 22.11 2.46
N TYR A 165 11.89 21.51 1.42
CA TYR A 165 12.32 21.66 0.03
C TYR A 165 11.43 22.61 -0.75
N ASN A 166 11.96 23.15 -1.87
CA ASN A 166 11.17 23.98 -2.78
C ASN A 166 9.95 23.21 -3.31
N GLU A 167 8.79 23.87 -3.41
CA GLU A 167 7.51 23.24 -3.78
C GLU A 167 7.56 22.61 -5.18
N ASP A 168 8.14 23.30 -6.16
CA ASP A 168 8.25 22.78 -7.54
C ASP A 168 9.16 21.55 -7.61
N TYR A 169 10.24 21.57 -6.83
CA TYR A 169 11.12 20.42 -6.69
C TYR A 169 10.38 19.22 -6.10
N VAL A 170 9.66 19.41 -4.97
CA VAL A 170 8.87 18.35 -4.33
C VAL A 170 7.82 17.81 -5.29
N ARG A 171 7.07 18.68 -5.98
CA ARG A 171 6.04 18.27 -6.96
C ARG A 171 6.62 17.43 -8.09
N ARG A 172 7.76 17.83 -8.62
CA ARG A 172 8.46 17.12 -9.70
C ARG A 172 8.95 15.75 -9.24
N CYS A 173 9.64 15.68 -8.09
CA CYS A 173 10.16 14.42 -7.56
C CYS A 173 9.03 13.47 -7.16
N PHE A 174 7.97 13.99 -6.53
CA PHE A 174 6.81 13.19 -6.17
C PHE A 174 6.11 12.63 -7.43
N LYS A 175 6.04 13.43 -8.51
CA LYS A 175 5.49 12.98 -9.79
C LYS A 175 6.38 11.95 -10.48
N GLU A 176 7.71 12.06 -10.35
CA GLU A 176 8.67 11.06 -10.84
C GLU A 176 8.44 9.69 -10.21
N ILE A 177 8.18 9.65 -8.88
CA ILE A 177 7.99 8.41 -8.12
C ILE A 177 6.58 7.84 -8.27
N TYR A 178 5.56 8.70 -8.13
CA TYR A 178 4.16 8.27 -8.02
C TYR A 178 3.33 8.55 -9.27
N GLU A 179 3.97 9.03 -10.37
CA GLU A 179 3.35 9.41 -11.64
C GLU A 179 2.27 10.50 -11.52
N LYS A 180 2.12 11.10 -10.34
CA LYS A 180 1.10 12.08 -9.98
C LYS A 180 1.69 13.15 -9.08
N THR A 181 1.17 14.36 -9.18
CA THR A 181 1.46 15.39 -8.16
C THR A 181 0.84 15.01 -6.81
N PRO A 182 1.33 15.56 -5.67
CA PRO A 182 0.74 15.28 -4.36
C PRO A 182 -0.77 15.54 -4.27
N LEU A 183 -1.27 16.60 -4.94
CA LEU A 183 -2.70 16.93 -4.98
C LEU A 183 -3.51 15.92 -5.82
N GLU A 184 -2.98 15.50 -6.97
CA GLU A 184 -3.62 14.47 -7.81
C GLU A 184 -3.67 13.13 -7.08
N TYR A 185 -2.61 12.78 -6.37
CA TYR A 185 -2.54 11.57 -5.55
C TYR A 185 -3.63 11.58 -4.45
N LEU A 186 -3.66 12.64 -3.63
CA LEU A 186 -4.67 12.78 -2.57
C LEU A 186 -6.09 12.75 -3.13
N THR A 187 -6.32 13.47 -4.23
CA THR A 187 -7.64 13.50 -4.90
C THR A 187 -8.06 12.10 -5.34
N GLU A 188 -7.15 11.33 -5.90
CA GLU A 188 -7.44 9.95 -6.34
C GLU A 188 -7.76 9.02 -5.17
N MET A 189 -7.01 9.11 -4.06
CA MET A 189 -7.30 8.34 -2.85
C MET A 189 -8.67 8.69 -2.27
N ARG A 190 -9.04 9.97 -2.24
CA ARG A 190 -10.38 10.44 -1.85
C ARG A 190 -11.48 9.88 -2.75
N ILE A 191 -11.26 9.88 -4.07
CA ILE A 191 -12.21 9.28 -5.03
C ILE A 191 -12.30 7.77 -4.85
N LYS A 192 -11.19 7.06 -4.63
CA LYS A 192 -11.17 5.63 -4.33
C LYS A 192 -12.01 5.31 -3.08
N LYS A 193 -11.83 6.07 -2.01
CA LYS A 193 -12.64 5.97 -0.78
C LYS A 193 -14.13 6.22 -1.06
N SER A 194 -14.44 7.26 -1.85
CA SER A 194 -15.82 7.61 -2.16
C SER A 194 -16.56 6.52 -2.95
N LYS A 195 -15.88 5.79 -3.84
CA LYS A 195 -16.46 4.64 -4.54
C LYS A 195 -16.93 3.57 -3.55
N SER A 196 -16.13 3.25 -2.54
CA SER A 196 -16.49 2.27 -1.51
C SER A 196 -17.73 2.74 -0.73
N LEU A 197 -17.76 4.02 -0.30
CA LEU A 197 -18.92 4.57 0.43
C LEU A 197 -20.19 4.63 -0.41
N LEU A 198 -20.09 4.94 -1.72
CA LEU A 198 -21.22 4.96 -2.63
C LEU A 198 -21.91 3.59 -2.78
N LEU A 199 -21.19 2.51 -2.57
CA LEU A 199 -21.68 1.13 -2.71
C LEU A 199 -22.09 0.48 -1.39
N GLN A 200 -21.92 1.18 -0.26
CA GLN A 200 -22.39 0.68 1.04
C GLN A 200 -23.91 0.72 1.15
N PRO A 201 -24.52 -0.22 1.90
CA PRO A 201 -25.96 -0.24 2.13
C PRO A 201 -26.49 1.00 2.86
N CYS A 202 -25.65 1.65 3.66
CA CYS A 202 -26.00 2.90 4.34
C CYS A 202 -26.19 4.03 3.31
N ARG A 203 -27.37 4.65 3.34
CA ARG A 203 -27.77 5.68 2.36
C ARG A 203 -27.21 7.06 2.73
N LEU A 204 -25.89 7.19 2.83
CA LEU A 204 -25.29 8.51 2.95
C LEU A 204 -25.63 9.37 1.71
N SER A 205 -25.95 10.64 1.91
CA SER A 205 -26.12 11.60 0.82
C SER A 205 -24.79 11.82 0.07
N ILE A 206 -24.86 12.36 -1.13
CA ILE A 206 -23.63 12.68 -1.90
C ILE A 206 -22.80 13.74 -1.16
N LEU A 207 -23.47 14.67 -0.45
CA LEU A 207 -22.83 15.67 0.40
C LEU A 207 -22.05 15.01 1.55
N GLU A 208 -22.68 14.12 2.31
CA GLU A 208 -22.03 13.41 3.43
C GLU A 208 -20.84 12.58 2.96
N ILE A 209 -20.94 11.93 1.80
CA ILE A 209 -19.83 11.18 1.20
C ILE A 209 -18.68 12.13 0.83
N ALA A 210 -18.97 13.28 0.20
CA ALA A 210 -17.95 14.26 -0.14
C ALA A 210 -17.15 14.69 1.10
N ILE A 211 -17.86 15.08 2.16
CA ILE A 211 -17.25 15.49 3.45
C ILE A 211 -16.45 14.34 4.07
N SER A 212 -17.02 13.13 4.15
CA SER A 212 -16.34 11.95 4.70
C SER A 212 -15.07 11.52 3.92
N CYS A 213 -14.98 11.97 2.67
CA CYS A 213 -13.81 11.76 1.81
C CYS A 213 -12.87 12.98 1.78
N GLY A 214 -13.06 13.97 2.65
CA GLY A 214 -12.15 15.11 2.78
C GLY A 214 -12.37 16.22 1.73
N PHE A 215 -13.50 16.25 1.03
CA PHE A 215 -13.84 17.37 0.14
C PHE A 215 -14.63 18.41 0.90
N SER A 216 -14.13 19.64 0.99
CA SER A 216 -14.86 20.76 1.57
C SER A 216 -15.97 21.30 0.63
N ASP A 217 -15.81 21.14 -0.69
CA ASP A 217 -16.78 21.55 -1.71
C ASP A 217 -17.37 20.33 -2.44
N PRO A 218 -18.68 20.04 -2.28
CA PRO A 218 -19.36 18.93 -2.95
C PRO A 218 -19.46 19.09 -4.48
N LEU A 219 -19.43 20.32 -4.99
CA LEU A 219 -19.43 20.56 -6.44
C LEU A 219 -18.09 20.19 -7.04
N TYR A 220 -17.00 20.59 -6.35
CA TYR A 220 -15.65 20.18 -6.71
C TYR A 220 -15.48 18.67 -6.63
N PHE A 221 -15.97 18.03 -5.56
CA PHE A 221 -16.02 16.56 -5.48
C PHE A 221 -16.68 15.93 -6.70
N SER A 222 -17.89 16.42 -7.07
CA SER A 222 -18.66 15.86 -8.20
C SER A 222 -17.91 16.01 -9.52
N LYS A 223 -17.20 17.13 -9.73
CA LYS A 223 -16.35 17.36 -10.90
C LYS A 223 -15.16 16.38 -10.93
N CYS A 224 -14.44 16.25 -9.81
CA CYS A 224 -13.32 15.32 -9.69
C CYS A 224 -13.77 13.86 -9.91
N PHE A 225 -14.87 13.47 -9.29
CA PHE A 225 -15.41 12.12 -9.44
C PHE A 225 -15.81 11.84 -10.90
N LYS A 226 -16.52 12.76 -11.55
CA LYS A 226 -16.90 12.62 -12.97
C LYS A 226 -15.69 12.52 -13.88
N SER A 227 -14.67 13.35 -13.64
CA SER A 227 -13.41 13.30 -14.40
C SER A 227 -12.70 11.95 -14.29
N LYS A 228 -12.64 11.37 -13.08
CA LYS A 228 -11.92 10.11 -12.82
C LYS A 228 -12.76 8.85 -13.11
N CYS A 229 -14.09 8.93 -13.08
CA CYS A 229 -14.99 7.77 -13.22
C CYS A 229 -15.88 7.82 -14.48
N GLY A 230 -15.79 8.87 -15.29
CA GLY A 230 -16.60 9.05 -16.50
C GLY A 230 -18.07 9.43 -16.23
N MET A 231 -18.54 9.36 -14.97
CA MET A 231 -19.92 9.63 -14.60
C MET A 231 -20.03 10.28 -13.22
N SER A 232 -21.21 10.93 -12.96
CA SER A 232 -21.44 11.56 -11.65
C SER A 232 -21.52 10.53 -10.51
N PRO A 233 -21.23 10.94 -9.24
CA PRO A 233 -21.37 10.06 -8.07
C PRO A 233 -22.77 9.44 -7.95
N ARG A 234 -23.82 10.20 -8.24
CA ARG A 234 -25.23 9.74 -8.22
C ARG A 234 -25.48 8.65 -9.25
N ASN A 235 -24.99 8.85 -10.49
CA ASN A 235 -25.13 7.87 -11.56
C ASN A 235 -24.32 6.60 -11.26
N TYR A 236 -23.13 6.74 -10.70
CA TYR A 236 -22.31 5.63 -10.26
C TYR A 236 -23.05 4.78 -9.23
N ARG A 237 -23.58 5.39 -8.17
CA ARG A 237 -24.40 4.69 -7.18
C ARG A 237 -25.58 3.95 -7.84
N ASN A 238 -26.38 4.64 -8.67
CA ASN A 238 -27.55 4.05 -9.30
C ASN A 238 -27.21 2.86 -10.20
N LEU A 239 -26.09 2.94 -10.93
CA LEU A 239 -25.66 1.89 -11.85
C LEU A 239 -25.23 0.61 -11.10
N TYR A 240 -24.48 0.76 -10.02
CA TYR A 240 -23.87 -0.38 -9.32
C TYR A 240 -24.71 -0.92 -8.17
N MET A 241 -25.62 -0.13 -7.57
CA MET A 241 -26.57 -0.65 -6.58
C MET A 241 -27.79 -1.36 -7.19
N LYS A 242 -28.18 -1.07 -8.45
CA LYS A 242 -29.25 -1.80 -9.15
C LYS A 242 -28.82 -3.19 -9.64
N LYS A 243 -27.54 -3.52 -9.63
CA LYS A 243 -26.98 -4.82 -10.05
C LYS A 243 -26.78 -5.80 -8.90
N ARG A 244 -27.16 -5.43 -7.69
CA ARG A 244 -27.21 -6.30 -6.49
C ARG A 244 -28.68 -6.51 -6.09
#